data_51f2b8d008c73fb8b124b6e23c343c6f
#
_entry.id   51f2b8d008c73fb8b124b6e23c343c6f
#
_cell.length_a   1.000
_cell.length_b   1.000
_cell.length_c   1.000
_cell.angle_alpha   90.00
_cell.angle_beta   90.00
_cell.angle_gamma   90.00
#
_symmetry.space_group_name_H-M   'P 1'
#
loop_
_entity.id
_entity.type
_entity.pdbx_description
1 polymer ?
#
loop_
_entity_poly.entity_id
_entity_poly.type
_entity_poly.pdbx_seq_one_letter_code
_entity_poly.pdbx_strand_id
1 'polypeptide(L)'
;MDIVMYLVAIAAVAVVVFMLIKKMDIKISLFLIGILLMYIAMLMGKPIAFSDFASSGVAWLDPFKVVGDQFVSTLTSAGFIILILGGYTAYMSKIGANDVTVSVLSKPLAHIKSAYVLVPITFLLGNLLSLVVPSASNLAIILLATLYPVMRQAGMSTLSAAAVVATTATIIPTPLGSDNVAIAAELANTEAFAGITSSEYVFRYHALVSIPTLLLMAIIHYFWQRFMDKRGGAAMVDDGNIELAEVKEIEGGTLYRVVYGILPLLPIIMLLVVFAITSITGLQIDISVQLASILSFVIAIVCELIRSRNGRATLDGTEAFFKGMGGAMPIVALLVAASVFVVGLQSIGLIDALQNAMTGMQGSGMGFVLPLLLVGLTALIVILSGSGTALFFAMVPLMVPLAAAAGINVLAVSIPMGLAGNLLRAVSPVSAVVMIVAGTTKKSPLEIVRRTSVPMISGVVIMFILSMIVFLPMGA
;
A
#
# COMPACT_ATOMS: atom_id res chain seq x y z
N MET A 1 -24.90 -23.17 -20.44
CA MET A 1 -23.66 -23.27 -19.64
C MET A 1 -23.27 -21.90 -19.05
N ASP A 2 -23.47 -20.81 -19.78
CA ASP A 2 -23.05 -19.45 -19.33
C ASP A 2 -23.80 -18.96 -18.07
N ILE A 3 -25.11 -19.26 -17.94
CA ILE A 3 -25.87 -18.85 -16.75
C ILE A 3 -25.33 -19.50 -15.48
N VAL A 4 -24.98 -20.79 -15.53
CA VAL A 4 -24.40 -21.51 -14.36
C VAL A 4 -23.05 -20.92 -13.98
N MET A 5 -22.20 -20.63 -14.95
CA MET A 5 -20.92 -19.96 -14.76
C MET A 5 -21.07 -18.61 -14.05
N TYR A 6 -21.98 -17.74 -14.54
CA TYR A 6 -22.22 -16.44 -13.89
C TYR A 6 -22.75 -16.59 -12.46
N LEU A 7 -23.67 -17.53 -12.22
CA LEU A 7 -24.20 -17.78 -10.88
C LEU A 7 -23.10 -18.25 -9.92
N VAL A 8 -22.26 -19.16 -10.36
CA VAL A 8 -21.12 -19.68 -9.57
C VAL A 8 -20.11 -18.56 -9.28
N ALA A 9 -19.78 -17.74 -10.28
CA ALA A 9 -18.87 -16.63 -10.10
C ALA A 9 -19.41 -15.55 -9.15
N ILE A 10 -20.67 -15.16 -9.30
CA ILE A 10 -21.34 -14.21 -8.41
C ILE A 10 -21.39 -14.76 -6.97
N ALA A 11 -21.75 -16.03 -6.81
CA ALA A 11 -21.77 -16.65 -5.49
C ALA A 11 -20.37 -16.69 -4.85
N ALA A 12 -19.33 -17.05 -5.60
CA ALA A 12 -17.95 -17.05 -5.11
C ALA A 12 -17.48 -15.66 -4.66
N VAL A 13 -17.72 -14.63 -5.50
CA VAL A 13 -17.37 -13.24 -5.16
C VAL A 13 -18.19 -12.75 -3.95
N ALA A 14 -19.48 -13.03 -3.89
CA ALA A 14 -20.33 -12.65 -2.77
C ALA A 14 -19.87 -13.28 -1.45
N VAL A 15 -19.44 -14.54 -1.46
CA VAL A 15 -18.88 -15.23 -0.28
C VAL A 15 -17.58 -14.56 0.14
N VAL A 16 -16.66 -14.26 -0.78
CA VAL A 16 -15.40 -13.56 -0.47
C VAL A 16 -15.67 -12.19 0.14
N VAL A 17 -16.57 -11.41 -0.45
CA VAL A 17 -16.95 -10.08 0.07
C VAL A 17 -17.58 -10.20 1.47
N PHE A 18 -18.48 -11.16 1.66
CA PHE A 18 -19.07 -11.43 2.97
C PHE A 18 -18.00 -11.77 4.02
N MET A 19 -17.03 -12.64 3.69
CA MET A 19 -15.96 -13.02 4.61
C MET A 19 -15.05 -11.84 4.94
N LEU A 20 -14.74 -10.98 3.97
CA LEU A 20 -14.01 -9.72 4.19
C LEU A 20 -14.73 -8.79 5.18
N ILE A 21 -16.03 -8.57 4.98
CA ILE A 21 -16.86 -7.73 5.88
C ILE A 21 -16.89 -8.32 7.29
N LYS A 22 -16.99 -9.64 7.41
CA LYS A 22 -16.99 -10.36 8.70
C LYS A 22 -15.61 -10.49 9.34
N LYS A 23 -14.54 -9.95 8.69
CA LYS A 23 -13.14 -10.03 9.16
C LYS A 23 -12.65 -11.47 9.38
N MET A 24 -13.13 -12.40 8.58
CA MET A 24 -12.65 -13.79 8.57
C MET A 24 -11.27 -13.88 7.91
N ASP A 25 -10.55 -14.98 8.08
CA ASP A 25 -9.26 -15.17 7.41
C ASP A 25 -9.45 -15.28 5.89
N ILE A 26 -9.13 -14.19 5.21
CA ILE A 26 -9.33 -14.07 3.76
C ILE A 26 -8.41 -14.97 2.96
N LYS A 27 -7.21 -15.30 3.46
CA LYS A 27 -6.25 -16.14 2.75
C LYS A 27 -6.83 -17.55 2.56
N ILE A 28 -7.27 -18.16 3.65
CA ILE A 28 -7.87 -19.50 3.62
C ILE A 28 -9.15 -19.50 2.79
N SER A 29 -9.95 -18.43 2.89
CA SER A 29 -11.17 -18.29 2.10
C SER A 29 -10.90 -18.29 0.59
N LEU A 30 -9.94 -17.47 0.15
CA LEU A 30 -9.57 -17.40 -1.26
C LEU A 30 -8.98 -18.72 -1.78
N PHE A 31 -8.14 -19.41 -0.99
CA PHE A 31 -7.63 -20.73 -1.33
C PHE A 31 -8.76 -21.73 -1.53
N LEU A 32 -9.65 -21.87 -0.56
CA LEU A 32 -10.72 -22.86 -0.60
C LEU A 32 -11.69 -22.60 -1.75
N ILE A 33 -12.08 -21.33 -1.96
CA ILE A 33 -12.99 -20.96 -3.05
C ILE A 33 -12.30 -21.15 -4.40
N GLY A 34 -11.02 -20.77 -4.53
CA GLY A 34 -10.25 -20.97 -5.77
C GLY A 34 -10.13 -22.44 -6.14
N ILE A 35 -9.80 -23.31 -5.18
CA ILE A 35 -9.76 -24.77 -5.38
C ILE A 35 -11.14 -25.30 -5.79
N LEU A 36 -12.21 -24.86 -5.10
CA LEU A 36 -13.57 -25.27 -5.43
C LEU A 36 -13.97 -24.86 -6.85
N LEU A 37 -13.62 -23.64 -7.28
CA LEU A 37 -13.88 -23.18 -8.64
C LEU A 37 -13.12 -23.99 -9.69
N MET A 38 -11.88 -24.39 -9.43
CA MET A 38 -11.13 -25.30 -10.33
C MET A 38 -11.80 -26.65 -10.43
N TYR A 39 -12.29 -27.23 -9.33
CA TYR A 39 -13.08 -28.49 -9.40
C TYR A 39 -14.38 -28.30 -10.18
N ILE A 40 -15.09 -27.19 -10.00
CA ILE A 40 -16.30 -26.89 -10.79
C ILE A 40 -15.95 -26.78 -12.27
N ALA A 41 -14.85 -26.12 -12.62
CA ALA A 41 -14.38 -26.02 -14.00
C ALA A 41 -14.12 -27.42 -14.60
N MET A 42 -13.44 -28.29 -13.86
CA MET A 42 -13.19 -29.67 -14.29
C MET A 42 -14.49 -30.46 -14.49
N LEU A 43 -15.47 -30.29 -13.59
CA LEU A 43 -16.80 -30.91 -13.74
C LEU A 43 -17.57 -30.37 -14.96
N MET A 44 -17.30 -29.11 -15.35
CA MET A 44 -17.83 -28.50 -16.57
C MET A 44 -17.06 -28.92 -17.84
N GLY A 45 -16.03 -29.77 -17.72
CA GLY A 45 -15.19 -30.19 -18.83
C GLY A 45 -14.21 -29.11 -19.32
N LYS A 46 -13.93 -28.10 -18.49
CA LYS A 46 -12.97 -27.03 -18.80
C LYS A 46 -11.59 -27.33 -18.19
N PRO A 47 -10.49 -26.97 -18.88
CA PRO A 47 -9.14 -27.12 -18.32
C PRO A 47 -8.90 -26.10 -17.20
N ILE A 48 -7.93 -26.38 -16.33
CA ILE A 48 -7.43 -25.40 -15.36
C ILE A 48 -6.65 -24.33 -16.12
N ALA A 49 -7.03 -23.07 -15.96
CA ALA A 49 -6.44 -21.91 -16.65
C ALA A 49 -5.19 -21.41 -15.90
N PHE A 50 -4.13 -22.21 -15.91
CA PHE A 50 -2.84 -21.85 -15.34
C PHE A 50 -1.77 -22.00 -16.42
N SER A 51 -0.93 -20.96 -16.62
CA SER A 51 0.10 -20.95 -17.67
C SER A 51 1.10 -22.08 -17.44
N ASP A 52 1.45 -22.79 -18.52
CA ASP A 52 2.40 -23.91 -18.53
C ASP A 52 2.04 -25.03 -17.51
N PHE A 53 0.73 -25.19 -17.24
CA PHE A 53 0.27 -26.17 -16.29
C PHE A 53 0.58 -27.61 -16.75
N ALA A 54 1.40 -28.30 -15.99
CA ALA A 54 1.65 -29.73 -16.16
C ALA A 54 0.82 -30.48 -15.09
N SER A 55 -0.11 -31.34 -15.54
CA SER A 55 -0.90 -32.18 -14.61
C SER A 55 0.01 -33.04 -13.72
N SER A 56 -0.44 -33.31 -12.50
CA SER A 56 0.18 -34.26 -11.58
C SER A 56 0.06 -35.73 -12.05
N GLY A 57 -0.69 -35.96 -13.14
CA GLY A 57 -1.10 -37.30 -13.59
C GLY A 57 -2.35 -37.83 -12.87
N VAL A 58 -2.84 -37.11 -11.87
CA VAL A 58 -4.04 -37.45 -11.10
C VAL A 58 -4.94 -36.24 -10.99
N ALA A 59 -5.98 -36.17 -11.80
CA ALA A 59 -6.80 -34.97 -12.00
C ALA A 59 -7.32 -34.33 -10.69
N TRP A 60 -7.71 -35.10 -9.68
CA TRP A 60 -8.21 -34.55 -8.42
C TRP A 60 -7.11 -33.90 -7.56
N LEU A 61 -5.80 -34.18 -7.82
CA LEU A 61 -4.68 -33.48 -7.17
C LEU A 61 -4.28 -32.18 -7.88
N ASP A 62 -4.69 -31.99 -9.12
CA ASP A 62 -4.27 -30.85 -9.94
C ASP A 62 -4.58 -29.48 -9.32
N PRO A 63 -5.75 -29.22 -8.71
CA PRO A 63 -5.98 -27.95 -8.02
C PRO A 63 -5.01 -27.68 -6.85
N PHE A 64 -4.58 -28.71 -6.14
CA PHE A 64 -3.58 -28.56 -5.08
C PHE A 64 -2.17 -28.32 -5.64
N LYS A 65 -1.86 -28.96 -6.79
CA LYS A 65 -0.60 -28.69 -7.49
C LYS A 65 -0.54 -27.22 -7.92
N VAL A 66 -1.62 -26.65 -8.45
CA VAL A 66 -1.72 -25.23 -8.79
C VAL A 66 -1.40 -24.34 -7.57
N VAL A 67 -1.88 -24.69 -6.39
CA VAL A 67 -1.52 -23.94 -5.16
C VAL A 67 -0.01 -23.95 -4.94
N GLY A 68 0.64 -25.10 -5.07
CA GLY A 68 2.09 -25.24 -4.93
C GLY A 68 2.86 -24.43 -5.97
N ASP A 69 2.48 -24.56 -7.24
CA ASP A 69 3.10 -23.85 -8.35
C ASP A 69 2.91 -22.32 -8.22
N GLN A 70 1.75 -21.88 -7.73
CA GLN A 70 1.45 -20.48 -7.45
C GLN A 70 2.31 -19.91 -6.30
N PHE A 71 2.60 -20.72 -5.27
CA PHE A 71 3.56 -20.30 -4.24
C PHE A 71 4.94 -20.03 -4.83
N VAL A 72 5.44 -20.94 -5.68
CA VAL A 72 6.75 -20.75 -6.32
C VAL A 72 6.74 -19.51 -7.20
N SER A 73 5.74 -19.34 -8.06
CA SER A 73 5.62 -18.20 -8.96
C SER A 73 5.56 -16.87 -8.19
N THR A 74 4.71 -16.79 -7.18
CA THR A 74 4.57 -15.55 -6.37
C THR A 74 5.84 -15.25 -5.57
N LEU A 75 6.50 -16.27 -5.00
CA LEU A 75 7.75 -16.07 -4.25
C LEU A 75 8.87 -15.56 -5.15
N THR A 76 8.99 -16.07 -6.36
CA THR A 76 10.05 -15.64 -7.30
C THR A 76 9.80 -14.27 -7.92
N SER A 77 8.55 -13.84 -8.04
CA SER A 77 8.19 -12.53 -8.57
C SER A 77 8.17 -11.43 -7.48
N ALA A 78 7.06 -11.21 -6.83
CA ALA A 78 6.90 -10.16 -5.81
C ALA A 78 7.29 -10.60 -4.41
N GLY A 79 7.10 -11.89 -4.07
CA GLY A 79 7.17 -12.37 -2.70
C GLY A 79 8.53 -12.17 -2.05
N PHE A 80 9.60 -12.53 -2.72
CA PHE A 80 10.97 -12.40 -2.19
C PHE A 80 11.33 -10.93 -1.94
N ILE A 81 10.92 -10.02 -2.81
CA ILE A 81 11.11 -8.59 -2.63
C ILE A 81 10.39 -8.12 -1.36
N ILE A 82 9.11 -8.50 -1.20
CA ILE A 82 8.29 -8.13 -0.05
C ILE A 82 8.91 -8.64 1.26
N LEU A 83 9.44 -9.87 1.27
CA LEU A 83 10.13 -10.43 2.44
C LEU A 83 11.38 -9.64 2.80
N ILE A 84 12.26 -9.34 1.83
CA ILE A 84 13.47 -8.53 2.05
C ILE A 84 13.13 -7.15 2.61
N LEU A 85 12.12 -6.49 2.06
CA LEU A 85 11.66 -5.18 2.53
C LEU A 85 11.13 -5.23 3.97
N GLY A 86 10.38 -6.27 4.31
CA GLY A 86 9.94 -6.51 5.68
C GLY A 86 11.11 -6.68 6.64
N GLY A 87 12.12 -7.44 6.22
CA GLY A 87 13.37 -7.64 6.96
C GLY A 87 14.14 -6.34 7.15
N TYR A 88 14.35 -5.59 6.08
CA TYR A 88 15.06 -4.32 6.12
C TYR A 88 14.41 -3.31 7.08
N THR A 89 13.09 -3.13 6.95
CA THR A 89 12.32 -2.22 7.81
C THR A 89 12.42 -2.62 9.29
N ALA A 90 12.32 -3.92 9.58
CA ALA A 90 12.44 -4.43 10.96
C ALA A 90 13.85 -4.21 11.54
N TYR A 91 14.91 -4.40 10.73
CA TYR A 91 16.27 -4.13 11.17
C TYR A 91 16.52 -2.64 11.40
N MET A 92 16.03 -1.75 10.52
CA MET A 92 16.10 -0.29 10.72
C MET A 92 15.40 0.13 12.02
N SER A 93 14.27 -0.47 12.35
CA SER A 93 13.59 -0.25 13.64
C SER A 93 14.41 -0.78 14.81
N LYS A 94 15.03 -1.95 14.66
CA LYS A 94 15.87 -2.57 15.71
C LYS A 94 17.06 -1.71 16.11
N ILE A 95 17.76 -1.10 15.13
CA ILE A 95 18.91 -0.23 15.37
C ILE A 95 18.52 1.22 15.69
N GLY A 96 17.22 1.54 15.73
CA GLY A 96 16.69 2.88 16.03
C GLY A 96 16.80 3.88 14.87
N ALA A 97 17.19 3.43 13.67
CA ALA A 97 17.38 4.33 12.53
C ALA A 97 16.07 5.01 12.09
N ASN A 98 14.94 4.30 12.14
CA ASN A 98 13.63 4.87 11.83
C ASN A 98 13.27 6.03 12.77
N ASP A 99 13.53 5.89 14.06
CA ASP A 99 13.26 6.92 15.07
C ASP A 99 14.15 8.15 14.84
N VAL A 100 15.42 7.94 14.48
CA VAL A 100 16.37 9.02 14.13
C VAL A 100 15.85 9.80 12.93
N THR A 101 15.45 9.10 11.85
CA THR A 101 14.93 9.73 10.64
C THR A 101 13.70 10.61 10.95
N VAL A 102 12.73 10.04 11.69
CA VAL A 102 11.53 10.79 12.09
C VAL A 102 11.89 12.01 12.93
N SER A 103 12.77 11.85 13.93
CA SER A 103 13.20 12.97 14.79
C SER A 103 13.90 14.07 14.00
N VAL A 104 14.83 13.72 13.11
CA VAL A 104 15.58 14.69 12.31
C VAL A 104 14.67 15.46 11.39
N LEU A 105 13.76 14.77 10.67
CA LEU A 105 12.84 15.40 9.72
C LEU A 105 11.72 16.21 10.40
N SER A 106 11.38 15.88 11.65
CA SER A 106 10.33 16.59 12.40
C SER A 106 10.81 17.87 13.08
N LYS A 107 12.10 17.98 13.42
CA LYS A 107 12.65 19.13 14.14
C LYS A 107 12.36 20.51 13.53
N PRO A 108 12.47 20.74 12.21
CA PRO A 108 12.19 22.04 11.62
C PRO A 108 10.77 22.55 11.86
N LEU A 109 9.81 21.62 12.04
CA LEU A 109 8.40 21.98 12.22
C LEU A 109 8.13 22.69 13.55
N ALA A 110 8.95 22.46 14.56
CA ALA A 110 8.84 23.13 15.86
C ALA A 110 9.02 24.66 15.78
N HIS A 111 9.62 25.17 14.72
CA HIS A 111 9.82 26.61 14.51
C HIS A 111 8.61 27.28 13.83
N ILE A 112 7.64 26.52 13.31
CA ILE A 112 6.48 27.06 12.62
C ILE A 112 5.39 27.39 13.64
N LYS A 113 5.09 28.68 13.80
CA LYS A 113 4.12 29.18 14.79
C LYS A 113 2.67 29.21 14.29
N SER A 114 2.43 28.99 13.01
CA SER A 114 1.08 29.04 12.43
C SER A 114 0.44 27.66 12.40
N ALA A 115 -0.61 27.46 13.18
CA ALA A 115 -1.35 26.20 13.28
C ALA A 115 -1.79 25.67 11.89
N TYR A 116 -2.36 26.53 11.06
CA TYR A 116 -2.90 26.07 9.78
C TYR A 116 -1.84 25.84 8.70
N VAL A 117 -0.69 26.53 8.76
CA VAL A 117 0.46 26.25 7.88
C VAL A 117 1.08 24.88 8.22
N LEU A 118 1.05 24.48 9.48
CA LEU A 118 1.48 23.14 9.89
C LEU A 118 0.63 22.01 9.30
N VAL A 119 -0.65 22.24 8.98
CA VAL A 119 -1.53 21.19 8.43
C VAL A 119 -0.94 20.57 7.15
N PRO A 120 -0.74 21.31 6.05
CA PRO A 120 -0.20 20.76 4.81
C PRO A 120 1.24 20.25 4.98
N ILE A 121 2.06 20.94 5.76
CA ILE A 121 3.47 20.55 5.95
C ILE A 121 3.56 19.23 6.72
N THR A 122 2.81 19.07 7.83
CA THR A 122 2.79 17.81 8.59
C THR A 122 2.15 16.68 7.80
N PHE A 123 1.11 16.95 7.02
CA PHE A 123 0.52 15.96 6.12
C PHE A 123 1.54 15.45 5.10
N LEU A 124 2.24 16.35 4.41
CA LEU A 124 3.27 15.97 3.41
C LEU A 124 4.46 15.27 4.08
N LEU A 125 4.93 15.80 5.21
CA LEU A 125 6.01 15.16 5.97
C LEU A 125 5.61 13.76 6.47
N GLY A 126 4.41 13.60 6.98
CA GLY A 126 3.93 12.28 7.42
C GLY A 126 3.85 11.26 6.28
N ASN A 127 3.43 11.68 5.08
CA ASN A 127 3.47 10.81 3.91
C ASN A 127 4.94 10.55 3.45
N LEU A 128 5.85 11.50 3.59
CA LEU A 128 7.28 11.26 3.35
C LEU A 128 7.86 10.29 4.38
N LEU A 129 7.53 10.45 5.67
CA LEU A 129 7.97 9.55 6.74
C LEU A 129 7.42 8.12 6.58
N SER A 130 6.30 7.95 5.89
CA SER A 130 5.77 6.62 5.58
C SER A 130 6.65 5.82 4.61
N LEU A 131 7.56 6.46 3.89
CA LEU A 131 8.59 5.77 3.10
C LEU A 131 9.55 4.98 3.99
N VAL A 132 9.72 5.43 5.23
CA VAL A 132 10.63 4.84 6.25
C VAL A 132 9.86 3.91 7.19
N VAL A 133 8.67 4.33 7.61
CA VAL A 133 7.78 3.58 8.52
C VAL A 133 6.52 3.19 7.74
N PRO A 134 6.51 2.05 7.04
CA PRO A 134 5.43 1.69 6.11
C PRO A 134 4.11 1.32 6.81
N SER A 135 4.13 1.12 8.13
CA SER A 135 2.92 0.88 8.92
C SER A 135 2.27 2.19 9.33
N ALA A 136 1.09 2.50 8.79
CA ALA A 136 0.34 3.70 9.14
C ALA A 136 0.03 3.79 10.64
N SER A 137 -0.27 2.66 11.29
CA SER A 137 -0.54 2.60 12.73
C SER A 137 0.71 2.92 13.55
N ASN A 138 1.85 2.34 13.21
CA ASN A 138 3.11 2.63 13.90
C ASN A 138 3.57 4.06 13.67
N LEU A 139 3.46 4.56 12.43
CA LEU A 139 3.76 5.95 12.12
C LEU A 139 2.86 6.90 12.91
N ALA A 140 1.56 6.63 13.00
CA ALA A 140 0.64 7.44 13.79
C ALA A 140 1.04 7.52 15.28
N ILE A 141 1.47 6.41 15.90
CA ILE A 141 1.95 6.38 17.28
C ILE A 141 3.17 7.30 17.43
N ILE A 142 4.15 7.20 16.53
CA ILE A 142 5.35 8.03 16.55
C ILE A 142 4.98 9.52 16.36
N LEU A 143 4.10 9.84 15.42
CA LEU A 143 3.68 11.21 15.14
C LEU A 143 2.84 11.81 16.28
N LEU A 144 2.03 11.00 16.96
CA LEU A 144 1.30 11.42 18.17
C LEU A 144 2.26 11.80 19.30
N ALA A 145 3.39 11.12 19.41
CA ALA A 145 4.40 11.44 20.40
C ALA A 145 5.29 12.63 20.00
N THR A 146 5.55 12.83 18.70
CA THR A 146 6.54 13.82 18.20
C THR A 146 5.89 15.10 17.66
N LEU A 147 5.03 14.98 16.65
CA LEU A 147 4.46 16.13 15.94
C LEU A 147 3.14 16.64 16.52
N TYR A 148 2.36 15.78 17.14
CA TYR A 148 1.09 16.19 17.74
C TYR A 148 1.31 17.27 18.82
N PRO A 149 2.26 17.16 19.77
CA PRO A 149 2.54 18.23 20.73
C PRO A 149 2.95 19.53 20.04
N VAL A 150 3.76 19.48 18.98
CA VAL A 150 4.20 20.65 18.23
C VAL A 150 3.00 21.37 17.57
N MET A 151 2.10 20.61 16.94
CA MET A 151 0.87 21.15 16.36
C MET A 151 -0.03 21.80 17.42
N ARG A 152 -0.15 21.18 18.60
CA ARG A 152 -0.92 21.72 19.72
C ARG A 152 -0.32 23.01 20.28
N GLN A 153 0.99 23.05 20.46
CA GLN A 153 1.70 24.27 20.91
C GLN A 153 1.56 25.44 19.92
N ALA A 154 1.48 25.15 18.62
CA ALA A 154 1.20 26.15 17.59
C ALA A 154 -0.28 26.62 17.56
N GLY A 155 -1.15 26.12 18.47
CA GLY A 155 -2.55 26.49 18.57
C GLY A 155 -3.51 25.72 17.68
N MET A 156 -3.09 24.58 17.12
CA MET A 156 -3.98 23.70 16.33
C MET A 156 -4.97 22.98 17.26
N SER A 157 -6.23 22.85 16.83
CA SER A 157 -7.23 22.08 17.60
C SER A 157 -6.84 20.60 17.69
N THR A 158 -7.26 19.92 18.78
CA THR A 158 -7.07 18.46 18.97
C THR A 158 -7.54 17.67 17.77
N LEU A 159 -8.74 17.97 17.25
CA LEU A 159 -9.31 17.25 16.12
C LEU A 159 -8.58 17.52 14.81
N SER A 160 -8.10 18.74 14.57
CA SER A 160 -7.29 19.02 13.38
C SER A 160 -5.93 18.33 13.44
N ALA A 161 -5.24 18.37 14.58
CA ALA A 161 -3.98 17.68 14.77
C ALA A 161 -4.15 16.14 14.67
N ALA A 162 -5.19 15.59 15.29
CA ALA A 162 -5.55 14.18 15.19
C ALA A 162 -5.84 13.76 13.74
N ALA A 163 -6.61 14.56 12.99
CA ALA A 163 -6.94 14.29 11.60
C ALA A 163 -5.70 14.30 10.71
N VAL A 164 -4.78 15.25 10.90
CA VAL A 164 -3.52 15.29 10.14
C VAL A 164 -2.71 14.01 10.39
N VAL A 165 -2.55 13.59 11.64
CA VAL A 165 -1.85 12.36 11.99
C VAL A 165 -2.52 11.13 11.36
N ALA A 166 -3.86 11.05 11.42
CA ALA A 166 -4.60 9.90 10.86
C ALA A 166 -4.52 9.79 9.34
N THR A 167 -4.17 10.88 8.62
CA THR A 167 -4.08 10.93 7.16
C THR A 167 -2.66 10.81 6.62
N THR A 168 -1.68 10.60 7.48
CA THR A 168 -0.32 10.23 7.07
C THR A 168 -0.27 8.79 6.54
N ALA A 169 0.72 8.44 5.74
CA ALA A 169 0.87 7.12 5.11
C ALA A 169 -0.34 6.73 4.21
N THR A 170 -0.90 7.68 3.49
CA THR A 170 -2.04 7.46 2.58
C THR A 170 -1.65 7.32 1.12
N ILE A 171 -0.60 8.00 0.69
CA ILE A 171 -0.02 7.89 -0.64
C ILE A 171 1.50 7.74 -0.50
N ILE A 172 2.02 6.60 -0.94
CA ILE A 172 3.41 6.23 -0.73
C ILE A 172 4.07 5.95 -2.09
N PRO A 173 4.60 6.98 -2.80
CA PRO A 173 5.25 6.83 -4.09
C PRO A 173 6.66 6.26 -3.93
N THR A 174 6.76 5.03 -3.44
CA THR A 174 8.05 4.37 -3.23
C THR A 174 8.12 3.01 -3.94
N PRO A 175 9.22 2.69 -4.62
CA PRO A 175 9.44 1.35 -5.17
C PRO A 175 9.58 0.27 -4.09
N LEU A 176 9.73 0.66 -2.82
CA LEU A 176 9.81 -0.24 -1.68
C LEU A 176 8.43 -0.56 -1.07
N GLY A 177 7.34 0.01 -1.57
CA GLY A 177 5.99 -0.33 -1.13
C GLY A 177 5.61 -1.74 -1.60
N SER A 178 5.15 -2.61 -0.70
CA SER A 178 4.71 -3.96 -1.06
C SER A 178 3.56 -3.96 -2.06
N ASP A 179 2.72 -2.94 -2.05
CA ASP A 179 1.66 -2.67 -3.02
C ASP A 179 2.22 -2.36 -4.41
N ASN A 180 3.19 -1.45 -4.50
CA ASN A 180 3.84 -1.09 -5.75
C ASN A 180 4.67 -2.25 -6.33
N VAL A 181 5.32 -3.03 -5.47
CA VAL A 181 6.04 -4.26 -5.87
C VAL A 181 5.08 -5.29 -6.46
N ALA A 182 3.92 -5.50 -5.82
CA ALA A 182 2.93 -6.46 -6.30
C ALA A 182 2.34 -6.04 -7.65
N ILE A 183 2.00 -4.77 -7.83
CA ILE A 183 1.51 -4.25 -9.12
C ILE A 183 2.59 -4.40 -10.20
N ALA A 184 3.83 -3.98 -9.92
CA ALA A 184 4.91 -4.07 -10.90
C ALA A 184 5.17 -5.52 -11.35
N ALA A 185 5.08 -6.48 -10.42
CA ALA A 185 5.24 -7.89 -10.73
C ALA A 185 4.12 -8.43 -11.64
N GLU A 186 2.87 -8.00 -11.44
CA GLU A 186 1.76 -8.37 -12.35
C GLU A 186 1.91 -7.70 -13.72
N LEU A 187 2.29 -6.42 -13.76
CA LEU A 187 2.53 -5.71 -15.01
C LEU A 187 3.66 -6.32 -15.82
N ALA A 188 4.75 -6.77 -15.18
CA ALA A 188 5.90 -7.36 -15.82
C ALA A 188 5.58 -8.61 -16.66
N ASN A 189 4.46 -9.28 -16.39
CA ASN A 189 3.95 -10.43 -17.11
C ASN A 189 3.15 -10.04 -18.37
N THR A 190 2.90 -8.75 -18.62
CA THR A 190 2.19 -8.26 -19.81
C THR A 190 3.16 -7.86 -20.91
N GLU A 191 2.77 -7.99 -22.18
CA GLU A 191 3.61 -7.59 -23.31
C GLU A 191 3.95 -6.09 -23.27
N ALA A 192 2.99 -5.24 -22.91
CA ALA A 192 3.15 -3.79 -22.88
C ALA A 192 4.16 -3.29 -21.82
N PHE A 193 4.35 -4.07 -20.75
CA PHE A 193 5.21 -3.73 -19.63
C PHE A 193 6.21 -4.84 -19.30
N ALA A 194 6.57 -5.67 -20.28
CA ALA A 194 7.46 -6.81 -20.08
C ALA A 194 8.75 -6.40 -19.35
N GLY A 195 9.00 -7.04 -18.21
CA GLY A 195 10.19 -6.79 -17.39
C GLY A 195 10.22 -5.47 -16.63
N ILE A 196 9.10 -4.72 -16.54
CA ILE A 196 9.05 -3.48 -15.77
C ILE A 196 9.46 -3.72 -14.31
N THR A 197 10.32 -2.85 -13.82
CA THR A 197 10.73 -2.88 -12.41
C THR A 197 9.78 -2.05 -11.53
N SER A 198 9.76 -2.33 -10.22
CA SER A 198 9.00 -1.51 -9.26
C SER A 198 9.46 -0.04 -9.27
N SER A 199 10.74 0.22 -9.55
CA SER A 199 11.29 1.58 -9.66
C SER A 199 10.73 2.31 -10.88
N GLU A 200 10.73 1.68 -12.05
CA GLU A 200 10.14 2.26 -13.26
C GLU A 200 8.64 2.47 -13.11
N TYR A 201 7.90 1.50 -12.57
CA TYR A 201 6.48 1.65 -12.30
C TYR A 201 6.21 2.89 -11.44
N VAL A 202 6.96 3.04 -10.34
CA VAL A 202 6.73 4.14 -9.41
C VAL A 202 7.16 5.48 -9.99
N PHE A 203 8.39 5.58 -10.49
CA PHE A 203 8.93 6.88 -10.91
C PHE A 203 8.36 7.36 -12.24
N ARG A 204 8.01 6.44 -13.14
CA ARG A 204 7.52 6.79 -14.48
C ARG A 204 6.00 6.92 -14.57
N TYR A 205 5.25 6.15 -13.81
CA TYR A 205 3.78 6.11 -13.91
C TYR A 205 3.07 6.51 -12.63
N HIS A 206 3.34 5.86 -11.51
CA HIS A 206 2.64 6.11 -10.25
C HIS A 206 2.85 7.55 -9.76
N ALA A 207 4.06 8.09 -9.85
CA ALA A 207 4.41 9.44 -9.42
C ALA A 207 3.63 10.54 -10.18
N LEU A 208 3.28 10.30 -11.45
CA LEU A 208 2.49 11.24 -12.26
C LEU A 208 1.11 11.52 -11.67
N VAL A 209 0.54 10.56 -10.96
CA VAL A 209 -0.77 10.70 -10.31
C VAL A 209 -0.63 10.97 -8.82
N SER A 210 0.26 10.25 -8.13
CA SER A 210 0.37 10.31 -6.68
C SER A 210 0.91 11.65 -6.17
N ILE A 211 1.94 12.23 -6.82
CA ILE A 211 2.52 13.50 -6.38
C ILE A 211 1.53 14.66 -6.52
N PRO A 212 0.89 14.90 -7.69
CA PRO A 212 -0.12 15.95 -7.80
C PRO A 212 -1.29 15.73 -6.84
N THR A 213 -1.72 14.48 -6.65
CA THR A 213 -2.79 14.16 -5.69
C THR A 213 -2.41 14.56 -4.28
N LEU A 214 -1.20 14.20 -3.80
CA LEU A 214 -0.70 14.60 -2.48
C LEU A 214 -0.68 16.12 -2.29
N LEU A 215 -0.19 16.86 -3.29
CA LEU A 215 -0.11 18.32 -3.21
C LEU A 215 -1.49 18.96 -3.14
N LEU A 216 -2.43 18.51 -3.97
CA LEU A 216 -3.80 19.02 -3.95
C LEU A 216 -4.52 18.63 -2.65
N MET A 217 -4.32 17.42 -2.14
CA MET A 217 -4.84 17.01 -0.84
C MET A 217 -4.30 17.88 0.30
N ALA A 218 -3.02 18.23 0.28
CA ALA A 218 -2.43 19.10 1.30
C ALA A 218 -3.11 20.47 1.33
N ILE A 219 -3.43 21.04 0.15
CA ILE A 219 -4.17 22.30 0.01
C ILE A 219 -5.61 22.14 0.54
N ILE A 220 -6.31 21.08 0.14
CA ILE A 220 -7.67 20.80 0.60
C ILE A 220 -7.69 20.60 2.12
N HIS A 221 -6.68 19.90 2.65
CA HIS A 221 -6.54 19.65 4.08
C HIS A 221 -6.41 20.96 4.87
N TYR A 222 -5.59 21.92 4.36
CA TYR A 222 -5.47 23.27 4.94
C TYR A 222 -6.82 23.97 5.06
N PHE A 223 -7.56 24.08 3.94
CA PHE A 223 -8.84 24.78 3.92
C PHE A 223 -9.91 24.07 4.75
N TRP A 224 -9.95 22.74 4.68
CA TRP A 224 -10.93 21.96 5.41
C TRP A 224 -10.75 22.03 6.94
N GLN A 225 -9.52 21.85 7.45
CA GLN A 225 -9.28 21.97 8.88
C GLN A 225 -9.59 23.37 9.41
N ARG A 226 -9.16 24.39 8.66
CA ARG A 226 -9.47 25.79 9.00
C ARG A 226 -10.97 26.08 9.03
N PHE A 227 -11.72 25.57 8.04
CA PHE A 227 -13.17 25.71 7.99
C PHE A 227 -13.85 25.01 9.17
N MET A 228 -13.47 23.79 9.45
CA MET A 228 -14.04 23.00 10.52
C MET A 228 -13.74 23.56 11.92
N ASP A 229 -12.54 24.10 12.14
CA ASP A 229 -12.19 24.75 13.41
C ASP A 229 -13.00 26.04 13.63
N LYS A 230 -13.18 26.85 12.59
CA LYS A 230 -14.03 28.04 12.65
C LYS A 230 -15.50 27.70 12.98
N ARG A 231 -16.01 26.58 12.45
CA ARG A 231 -17.38 26.14 12.67
C ARG A 231 -17.60 25.52 14.07
N GLY A 232 -16.55 24.93 14.65
CA GLY A 232 -16.63 24.24 15.94
C GLY A 232 -16.60 25.15 17.17
N GLY A 233 -16.20 26.41 17.04
CA GLY A 233 -16.14 27.39 18.14
C GLY A 233 -15.15 27.04 19.27
N ALA A 234 -15.24 27.74 20.40
CA ALA A 234 -14.33 27.62 21.54
C ALA A 234 -14.34 26.26 22.28
N ALA A 235 -15.33 25.41 22.03
CA ALA A 235 -15.45 24.05 22.63
C ALA A 235 -14.32 23.09 22.20
N MET A 236 -13.39 23.51 21.34
CA MET A 236 -12.31 22.66 20.80
C MET A 236 -10.98 22.74 21.58
N VAL A 237 -10.93 23.53 22.66
CA VAL A 237 -9.66 23.84 23.36
C VAL A 237 -9.43 22.96 24.59
N ASP A 238 -10.42 22.16 25.03
CA ASP A 238 -10.29 21.35 26.23
C ASP A 238 -9.54 20.04 25.92
N ASP A 239 -8.26 20.06 26.21
CA ASP A 239 -7.40 18.88 26.22
C ASP A 239 -7.19 18.47 27.68
N GLY A 240 -7.91 17.45 28.10
CA GLY A 240 -7.46 16.67 29.23
C GLY A 240 -6.01 16.17 29.00
N ASN A 241 -5.26 15.94 30.06
CA ASN A 241 -3.91 15.37 29.97
C ASN A 241 -3.91 14.14 29.05
N ILE A 242 -3.35 14.31 27.85
CA ILE A 242 -3.18 13.23 26.90
C ILE A 242 -1.85 12.56 27.25
N GLU A 243 -1.92 11.30 27.67
CA GLU A 243 -0.72 10.47 27.84
C GLU A 243 -0.13 10.17 26.47
N LEU A 244 0.91 10.92 26.09
CA LEU A 244 1.67 10.66 24.89
C LEU A 244 2.74 9.61 25.19
N ALA A 245 2.98 8.71 24.24
CA ALA A 245 4.10 7.80 24.34
C ALA A 245 5.41 8.61 24.46
N GLU A 246 6.27 8.23 25.40
CA GLU A 246 7.58 8.86 25.52
C GLU A 246 8.40 8.57 24.27
N VAL A 247 8.79 9.63 23.57
CA VAL A 247 9.78 9.54 22.52
C VAL A 247 11.12 9.30 23.19
N LYS A 248 11.73 8.16 22.95
CA LYS A 248 13.10 7.91 23.38
C LYS A 248 13.99 9.02 22.86
N GLU A 249 14.59 9.79 23.76
CA GLU A 249 15.61 10.76 23.35
C GLU A 249 16.71 10.03 22.60
N ILE A 250 17.00 10.52 21.40
CA ILE A 250 18.03 9.94 20.56
C ILE A 250 19.37 10.40 21.08
N GLU A 251 19.98 9.57 21.90
CA GLU A 251 21.34 9.75 22.34
C GLU A 251 22.29 9.53 21.16
N GLY A 252 23.11 10.52 20.84
CA GLY A 252 24.12 10.42 19.79
C GLY A 252 24.56 11.76 19.22
N GLY A 253 25.79 11.82 18.76
CA GLY A 253 26.38 12.99 18.11
C GLY A 253 25.77 13.29 16.74
N THR A 254 26.17 14.43 16.15
CA THR A 254 25.69 14.87 14.83
C THR A 254 25.93 13.80 13.73
N LEU A 255 27.11 13.16 13.74
CA LEU A 255 27.42 12.10 12.77
C LEU A 255 26.43 10.92 12.85
N TYR A 256 26.11 10.47 14.08
CA TYR A 256 25.14 9.42 14.30
C TYR A 256 23.77 9.80 13.70
N ARG A 257 23.29 11.01 14.00
CA ARG A 257 21.98 11.49 13.51
C ARG A 257 21.93 11.58 11.98
N VAL A 258 23.02 12.01 11.34
CA VAL A 258 23.08 12.07 9.87
C VAL A 258 23.09 10.68 9.26
N VAL A 259 23.99 9.81 9.71
CA VAL A 259 24.14 8.44 9.15
C VAL A 259 22.86 7.63 9.37
N TYR A 260 22.37 7.54 10.62
CA TYR A 260 21.19 6.76 10.95
C TYR A 260 19.89 7.38 10.42
N GLY A 261 19.86 8.69 10.21
CA GLY A 261 18.76 9.38 9.55
C GLY A 261 18.66 9.08 8.05
N ILE A 262 19.77 8.71 7.41
CA ILE A 262 19.79 8.39 5.97
C ILE A 262 19.60 6.87 5.75
N LEU A 263 20.07 6.02 6.64
CA LEU A 263 20.02 4.56 6.44
C LEU A 263 18.67 4.03 5.98
N PRO A 264 17.52 4.37 6.59
CA PRO A 264 16.24 3.84 6.15
C PRO A 264 15.82 4.28 4.75
N LEU A 265 16.33 5.42 4.28
CA LEU A 265 16.07 5.98 2.96
C LEU A 265 17.07 5.49 1.90
N LEU A 266 18.17 4.84 2.31
CA LEU A 266 19.28 4.51 1.44
C LEU A 266 18.86 3.67 0.21
N PRO A 267 18.03 2.63 0.30
CA PRO A 267 17.58 1.89 -0.89
C PRO A 267 16.84 2.78 -1.88
N ILE A 268 15.95 3.68 -1.39
CA ILE A 268 15.18 4.59 -2.23
C ILE A 268 16.11 5.58 -2.94
N ILE A 269 17.08 6.14 -2.20
CA ILE A 269 18.07 7.07 -2.75
C ILE A 269 18.89 6.38 -3.85
N MET A 270 19.34 5.15 -3.62
CA MET A 270 20.09 4.39 -4.61
C MET A 270 19.26 4.14 -5.88
N LEU A 271 18.02 3.68 -5.73
CA LEU A 271 17.12 3.44 -6.87
C LEU A 271 16.81 4.73 -7.63
N LEU A 272 16.57 5.83 -6.93
CA LEU A 272 16.30 7.13 -7.55
C LEU A 272 17.52 7.67 -8.31
N VAL A 273 18.71 7.57 -7.72
CA VAL A 273 19.97 8.00 -8.36
C VAL A 273 20.24 7.19 -9.62
N VAL A 274 20.09 5.87 -9.54
CA VAL A 274 20.28 5.00 -10.72
C VAL A 274 19.24 5.29 -11.78
N PHE A 275 17.97 5.45 -11.42
CA PHE A 275 16.92 5.84 -12.36
C PHE A 275 17.24 7.19 -13.05
N ALA A 276 17.71 8.18 -12.31
CA ALA A 276 18.11 9.48 -12.86
C ALA A 276 19.32 9.35 -13.80
N ILE A 277 20.36 8.59 -13.42
CA ILE A 277 21.54 8.35 -14.25
C ILE A 277 21.13 7.65 -15.55
N THR A 278 20.36 6.57 -15.47
CA THR A 278 19.87 5.83 -16.65
C THR A 278 19.04 6.74 -17.56
N SER A 279 18.15 7.55 -16.98
CA SER A 279 17.29 8.47 -17.76
C SER A 279 18.07 9.60 -18.45
N ILE A 280 19.16 10.08 -17.86
CA ILE A 280 19.97 11.19 -18.40
C ILE A 280 21.05 10.69 -19.36
N THR A 281 21.72 9.60 -19.03
CA THR A 281 22.91 9.13 -19.77
C THR A 281 22.64 8.00 -20.74
N GLY A 282 21.49 7.32 -20.61
CA GLY A 282 21.17 6.10 -21.35
C GLY A 282 21.96 4.85 -20.92
N LEU A 283 22.81 4.96 -19.88
CA LEU A 283 23.54 3.82 -19.32
C LEU A 283 22.54 2.85 -18.67
N GLN A 284 22.60 1.59 -19.08
CA GLN A 284 21.79 0.53 -18.48
C GLN A 284 22.47 0.02 -17.20
N ILE A 285 21.98 0.48 -16.05
CA ILE A 285 22.44 0.01 -14.74
C ILE A 285 21.32 -0.84 -14.17
N ASP A 286 21.56 -2.14 -14.05
CA ASP A 286 20.59 -3.06 -13.43
C ASP A 286 20.74 -3.05 -11.91
N ILE A 287 19.86 -2.31 -11.23
CA ILE A 287 19.71 -2.31 -9.77
C ILE A 287 18.27 -2.65 -9.42
N SER A 288 18.07 -3.84 -8.92
CA SER A 288 16.76 -4.26 -8.42
C SER A 288 16.52 -3.75 -6.98
N VAL A 289 15.24 -3.72 -6.58
CA VAL A 289 14.84 -3.38 -5.20
C VAL A 289 15.50 -4.32 -4.19
N GLN A 290 15.62 -5.62 -4.53
CA GLN A 290 16.30 -6.61 -3.70
C GLN A 290 17.76 -6.23 -3.48
N LEU A 291 18.48 -5.95 -4.58
CA LEU A 291 19.91 -5.60 -4.52
C LEU A 291 20.15 -4.34 -3.71
N ALA A 292 19.36 -3.28 -3.97
CA ALA A 292 19.46 -2.03 -3.22
C ALA A 292 19.18 -2.24 -1.72
N SER A 293 18.18 -3.03 -1.37
CA SER A 293 17.81 -3.30 0.02
C SER A 293 18.84 -4.16 0.75
N ILE A 294 19.36 -5.21 0.11
CA ILE A 294 20.40 -6.08 0.68
C ILE A 294 21.71 -5.29 0.88
N LEU A 295 22.11 -4.49 -0.13
CA LEU A 295 23.31 -3.66 -0.01
C LEU A 295 23.15 -2.64 1.12
N SER A 296 22.00 -1.99 1.23
CA SER A 296 21.71 -1.07 2.32
C SER A 296 21.68 -1.75 3.69
N PHE A 297 21.21 -2.99 3.77
CA PHE A 297 21.26 -3.80 4.99
C PHE A 297 22.71 -4.10 5.40
N VAL A 298 23.57 -4.49 4.46
CA VAL A 298 24.99 -4.73 4.73
C VAL A 298 25.67 -3.44 5.20
N ILE A 299 25.42 -2.31 4.54
CA ILE A 299 25.94 -0.99 4.96
C ILE A 299 25.48 -0.67 6.39
N ALA A 300 24.23 -0.92 6.72
CA ALA A 300 23.71 -0.66 8.06
C ALA A 300 24.37 -1.55 9.13
N ILE A 301 24.67 -2.83 8.82
CA ILE A 301 25.43 -3.72 9.72
C ILE A 301 26.84 -3.15 9.96
N VAL A 302 27.51 -2.71 8.89
CA VAL A 302 28.86 -2.11 9.01
C VAL A 302 28.81 -0.84 9.87
N CYS A 303 27.84 0.04 9.65
CA CYS A 303 27.64 1.23 10.47
C CYS A 303 27.41 0.87 11.94
N GLU A 304 26.61 -0.16 12.22
CA GLU A 304 26.31 -0.61 13.57
C GLU A 304 27.51 -1.27 14.24
N LEU A 305 28.34 -2.04 13.51
CA LEU A 305 29.60 -2.59 13.98
C LEU A 305 30.57 -1.50 14.39
N ILE A 306 30.72 -0.46 13.59
CA ILE A 306 31.59 0.68 13.88
C ILE A 306 31.09 1.44 15.11
N ARG A 307 29.81 1.63 15.25
CA ARG A 307 29.16 2.37 16.34
C ARG A 307 29.23 1.61 17.66
N SER A 308 28.75 0.36 17.65
CA SER A 308 28.61 -0.44 18.88
C SER A 308 29.93 -0.98 19.39
N ARG A 309 30.89 -1.18 18.48
CA ARG A 309 32.19 -1.88 18.74
C ARG A 309 32.01 -3.27 19.40
N ASN A 310 30.80 -3.83 19.25
CA ASN A 310 30.45 -5.14 19.77
C ASN A 310 29.90 -6.02 18.65
N GLY A 311 30.80 -6.77 18.01
CA GLY A 311 30.46 -7.61 16.86
C GLY A 311 29.38 -8.64 17.16
N ARG A 312 29.44 -9.27 18.36
CA ARG A 312 28.45 -10.29 18.74
C ARG A 312 27.04 -9.69 18.85
N ALA A 313 26.90 -8.61 19.60
CA ALA A 313 25.59 -7.96 19.78
C ALA A 313 25.03 -7.42 18.45
N THR A 314 25.90 -6.90 17.57
CA THR A 314 25.48 -6.44 16.23
C THR A 314 25.00 -7.60 15.39
N LEU A 315 25.74 -8.72 15.33
CA LEU A 315 25.35 -9.88 14.54
C LEU A 315 24.07 -10.54 15.11
N ASP A 316 23.98 -10.70 16.45
CA ASP A 316 22.73 -11.18 17.08
C ASP A 316 21.55 -10.25 16.76
N GLY A 317 21.78 -8.94 16.65
CA GLY A 317 20.77 -7.95 16.23
C GLY A 317 20.23 -8.15 14.82
N THR A 318 20.99 -8.79 13.91
CA THR A 318 20.53 -9.06 12.54
C THR A 318 19.39 -10.08 12.48
N GLU A 319 19.14 -10.83 13.54
CA GLU A 319 17.96 -11.70 13.64
C GLU A 319 16.64 -10.94 13.41
N ALA A 320 16.62 -9.64 13.73
CA ALA A 320 15.48 -8.79 13.46
C ALA A 320 15.10 -8.72 11.97
N PHE A 321 16.10 -8.82 11.08
CA PHE A 321 15.85 -8.88 9.63
C PHE A 321 15.07 -10.14 9.26
N PHE A 322 15.48 -11.30 9.74
CA PHE A 322 14.79 -12.57 9.43
C PHE A 322 13.41 -12.64 10.08
N LYS A 323 13.26 -12.12 11.30
CA LYS A 323 11.95 -11.96 11.95
C LYS A 323 11.03 -11.02 11.15
N GLY A 324 11.58 -9.94 10.62
CA GLY A 324 10.86 -9.01 9.75
C GLY A 324 10.40 -9.66 8.43
N MET A 325 11.24 -10.50 7.82
CA MET A 325 10.84 -11.32 6.68
C MET A 325 9.63 -12.20 7.03
N GLY A 326 9.71 -12.92 8.16
CA GLY A 326 8.59 -13.73 8.65
C GLY A 326 7.33 -12.90 8.90
N GLY A 327 7.47 -11.67 9.39
CA GLY A 327 6.37 -10.72 9.58
C GLY A 327 5.69 -10.26 8.28
N ALA A 328 6.40 -10.31 7.16
CA ALA A 328 5.85 -9.97 5.83
C ALA A 328 5.22 -11.18 5.11
N MET A 329 5.47 -12.42 5.56
CA MET A 329 4.93 -13.64 4.95
C MET A 329 3.39 -13.66 4.79
N PRO A 330 2.59 -13.12 5.71
CA PRO A 330 1.14 -13.03 5.52
C PRO A 330 0.70 -12.25 4.26
N ILE A 331 1.48 -11.28 3.80
CA ILE A 331 1.20 -10.53 2.56
C ILE A 331 1.45 -11.45 1.36
N VAL A 332 2.56 -12.17 1.36
CA VAL A 332 2.88 -13.13 0.30
C VAL A 332 1.83 -14.23 0.22
N ALA A 333 1.44 -14.80 1.36
CA ALA A 333 0.38 -15.82 1.43
C ALA A 333 -0.96 -15.30 0.90
N LEU A 334 -1.26 -14.02 1.11
CA LEU A 334 -2.49 -13.40 0.59
C LEU A 334 -2.43 -13.24 -0.93
N LEU A 335 -1.29 -12.83 -1.50
CA LEU A 335 -1.10 -12.77 -2.95
C LEU A 335 -1.27 -14.14 -3.59
N VAL A 336 -0.64 -15.17 -3.04
CA VAL A 336 -0.79 -16.56 -3.53
C VAL A 336 -2.26 -16.99 -3.49
N ALA A 337 -2.95 -16.75 -2.37
CA ALA A 337 -4.35 -17.13 -2.22
C ALA A 337 -5.25 -16.39 -3.23
N ALA A 338 -4.98 -15.12 -3.48
CA ALA A 338 -5.69 -14.32 -4.48
C ALA A 338 -5.45 -14.85 -5.89
N SER A 339 -4.20 -15.17 -6.23
CA SER A 339 -3.88 -15.74 -7.55
C SER A 339 -4.54 -17.10 -7.77
N VAL A 340 -4.58 -17.97 -6.76
CA VAL A 340 -5.32 -19.24 -6.82
C VAL A 340 -6.82 -19.00 -7.07
N PHE A 341 -7.42 -18.01 -6.42
CA PHE A 341 -8.80 -17.62 -6.66
C PHE A 341 -9.03 -17.13 -8.09
N VAL A 342 -8.10 -16.33 -8.63
CA VAL A 342 -8.15 -15.83 -10.02
C VAL A 342 -8.05 -16.99 -11.02
N VAL A 343 -7.13 -17.93 -10.81
CA VAL A 343 -7.04 -19.16 -11.63
C VAL A 343 -8.38 -19.90 -11.62
N GLY A 344 -9.03 -20.00 -10.46
CA GLY A 344 -10.38 -20.59 -10.37
C GLY A 344 -11.43 -19.88 -11.21
N LEU A 345 -11.47 -18.53 -11.14
CA LEU A 345 -12.38 -17.70 -11.94
C LEU A 345 -12.10 -17.81 -13.45
N GLN A 346 -10.83 -17.82 -13.84
CA GLN A 346 -10.43 -18.02 -15.23
C GLN A 346 -10.81 -19.42 -15.73
N SER A 347 -10.59 -20.46 -14.91
CA SER A 347 -10.91 -21.84 -15.27
C SER A 347 -12.40 -22.08 -15.55
N ILE A 348 -13.30 -21.42 -14.78
CA ILE A 348 -14.74 -21.47 -15.11
C ILE A 348 -15.10 -20.64 -16.35
N GLY A 349 -14.19 -19.82 -16.89
CA GLY A 349 -14.36 -18.98 -18.09
C GLY A 349 -14.99 -17.62 -17.82
N LEU A 350 -14.96 -17.13 -16.58
CA LEU A 350 -15.55 -15.81 -16.24
C LEU A 350 -14.84 -14.66 -16.94
N ILE A 351 -13.51 -14.70 -17.03
CA ILE A 351 -12.74 -13.61 -17.66
C ILE A 351 -13.04 -13.53 -19.15
N ASP A 352 -13.12 -14.66 -19.86
CA ASP A 352 -13.48 -14.71 -21.29
C ASP A 352 -14.90 -14.17 -21.51
N ALA A 353 -15.83 -14.53 -20.63
CA ALA A 353 -17.20 -14.04 -20.71
C ALA A 353 -17.32 -12.54 -20.45
N LEU A 354 -16.54 -11.99 -19.50
CA LEU A 354 -16.45 -10.56 -19.26
C LEU A 354 -15.85 -9.85 -20.49
N GLN A 355 -14.79 -10.37 -21.06
CA GLN A 355 -14.15 -9.84 -22.27
C GLN A 355 -15.15 -9.77 -23.44
N ASN A 356 -15.88 -10.86 -23.68
CA ASN A 356 -16.91 -10.89 -24.72
C ASN A 356 -18.05 -9.89 -24.47
N ALA A 357 -18.51 -9.75 -23.21
CA ALA A 357 -19.54 -8.79 -22.85
C ALA A 357 -19.07 -7.33 -23.01
N MET A 358 -17.80 -7.05 -22.73
CA MET A 358 -17.21 -5.70 -22.79
C MET A 358 -16.74 -5.32 -24.19
N THR A 359 -16.52 -6.28 -25.11
CA THR A 359 -16.14 -6.01 -26.50
C THR A 359 -17.13 -5.07 -27.20
N GLY A 360 -18.42 -5.20 -26.90
CA GLY A 360 -19.47 -4.30 -27.40
C GLY A 360 -19.43 -2.87 -26.81
N MET A 361 -18.68 -2.65 -25.73
CA MET A 361 -18.53 -1.35 -25.08
C MET A 361 -17.22 -0.65 -25.46
N GLN A 362 -16.31 -1.35 -26.11
CA GLN A 362 -15.06 -0.79 -26.59
C GLN A 362 -15.33 0.33 -27.60
N GLY A 363 -14.66 1.46 -27.44
CA GLY A 363 -14.87 2.65 -28.30
C GLY A 363 -16.07 3.53 -27.94
N SER A 364 -16.92 3.15 -26.97
CA SER A 364 -18.07 3.96 -26.54
C SER A 364 -17.73 5.13 -25.61
N GLY A 365 -16.45 5.35 -25.30
CA GLY A 365 -16.01 6.33 -24.28
C GLY A 365 -16.29 5.93 -22.83
N MET A 366 -16.78 4.72 -22.58
CA MET A 366 -17.14 4.20 -21.26
C MET A 366 -16.01 3.42 -20.54
N GLY A 367 -14.77 3.47 -21.05
CA GLY A 367 -13.64 2.74 -20.47
C GLY A 367 -13.34 3.07 -18.99
N PHE A 368 -13.80 4.24 -18.49
CA PHE A 368 -13.66 4.62 -17.08
C PHE A 368 -14.62 3.89 -16.13
N VAL A 369 -15.65 3.21 -16.64
CA VAL A 369 -16.71 2.59 -15.80
C VAL A 369 -16.15 1.46 -14.95
N LEU A 370 -15.31 0.58 -15.51
CA LEU A 370 -14.70 -0.51 -14.75
C LEU A 370 -13.80 0.01 -13.61
N PRO A 371 -12.81 0.90 -13.84
CA PRO A 371 -12.03 1.49 -12.76
C PRO A 371 -12.88 2.18 -11.69
N LEU A 372 -13.95 2.89 -12.10
CA LEU A 372 -14.87 3.55 -11.17
C LEU A 372 -15.61 2.55 -10.27
N LEU A 373 -16.12 1.46 -10.83
CA LEU A 373 -16.77 0.39 -10.08
C LEU A 373 -15.83 -0.26 -9.08
N LEU A 374 -14.57 -0.53 -9.49
CA LEU A 374 -13.57 -1.14 -8.63
C LEU A 374 -13.15 -0.20 -7.48
N VAL A 375 -12.99 1.09 -7.74
CA VAL A 375 -12.73 2.10 -6.70
C VAL A 375 -13.94 2.23 -5.77
N GLY A 376 -15.16 2.23 -6.30
CA GLY A 376 -16.40 2.25 -5.52
C GLY A 376 -16.54 1.03 -4.60
N LEU A 377 -16.26 -0.17 -5.11
CA LEU A 377 -16.25 -1.40 -4.33
C LEU A 377 -15.17 -1.35 -3.24
N THR A 378 -13.96 -0.87 -3.59
CA THR A 378 -12.87 -0.66 -2.63
C THR A 378 -13.32 0.30 -1.53
N ALA A 379 -13.98 1.41 -1.88
CA ALA A 379 -14.48 2.38 -0.93
C ALA A 379 -15.47 1.74 0.06
N LEU A 380 -16.46 1.01 -0.46
CA LEU A 380 -17.46 0.33 0.37
C LEU A 380 -16.80 -0.63 1.37
N ILE A 381 -15.94 -1.51 0.88
CA ILE A 381 -15.30 -2.54 1.73
C ILE A 381 -14.36 -1.91 2.74
N VAL A 382 -13.52 -0.95 2.35
CA VAL A 382 -12.56 -0.31 3.26
C VAL A 382 -13.26 0.49 4.36
N ILE A 383 -14.31 1.22 4.03
CA ILE A 383 -15.08 1.97 5.04
C ILE A 383 -15.71 1.03 6.06
N LEU A 384 -16.24 -0.11 5.63
CA LEU A 384 -16.90 -1.08 6.51
C LEU A 384 -15.90 -1.94 7.31
N SER A 385 -14.81 -2.38 6.68
CA SER A 385 -13.85 -3.32 7.30
C SER A 385 -12.69 -2.62 8.02
N GLY A 386 -12.37 -1.40 7.62
CA GLY A 386 -11.19 -0.66 8.09
C GLY A 386 -9.86 -1.12 7.47
N SER A 387 -9.88 -2.11 6.57
CA SER A 387 -8.68 -2.68 5.96
C SER A 387 -8.70 -2.54 4.43
N GLY A 388 -7.85 -1.66 3.91
CA GLY A 388 -7.61 -1.55 2.47
C GLY A 388 -6.62 -2.61 1.94
N THR A 389 -5.68 -3.00 2.79
CA THR A 389 -4.56 -3.88 2.39
C THR A 389 -5.02 -5.27 1.97
N ALA A 390 -5.91 -5.90 2.75
CA ALA A 390 -6.38 -7.25 2.44
C ALA A 390 -7.16 -7.29 1.11
N LEU A 391 -8.04 -6.31 0.88
CA LEU A 391 -8.77 -6.20 -0.38
C LEU A 391 -7.83 -5.91 -1.54
N PHE A 392 -6.89 -4.97 -1.37
CA PHE A 392 -5.93 -4.62 -2.41
C PHE A 392 -5.18 -5.86 -2.90
N PHE A 393 -4.50 -6.60 -2.01
CA PHE A 393 -3.74 -7.78 -2.42
C PHE A 393 -4.63 -8.90 -2.98
N ALA A 394 -5.88 -9.02 -2.55
CA ALA A 394 -6.84 -9.94 -3.15
C ALA A 394 -7.24 -9.54 -4.58
N MET A 395 -7.14 -8.26 -4.94
CA MET A 395 -7.51 -7.75 -6.27
C MET A 395 -6.33 -7.61 -7.23
N VAL A 396 -5.09 -7.61 -6.74
CA VAL A 396 -3.89 -7.43 -7.58
C VAL A 396 -3.85 -8.39 -8.77
N PRO A 397 -4.03 -9.71 -8.63
CA PRO A 397 -3.98 -10.62 -9.77
C PRO A 397 -5.16 -10.46 -10.75
N LEU A 398 -6.22 -9.76 -10.37
CA LEU A 398 -7.35 -9.46 -11.25
C LEU A 398 -7.14 -8.20 -12.11
N MET A 399 -6.18 -7.34 -11.79
CA MET A 399 -5.99 -6.05 -12.47
C MET A 399 -5.73 -6.23 -13.96
N VAL A 400 -4.81 -7.11 -14.32
CA VAL A 400 -4.43 -7.39 -15.72
C VAL A 400 -5.60 -8.01 -16.50
N PRO A 401 -6.19 -9.14 -16.07
CA PRO A 401 -7.29 -9.74 -16.82
C PRO A 401 -8.53 -8.84 -16.92
N LEU A 402 -8.84 -8.03 -15.91
CA LEU A 402 -9.97 -7.10 -15.95
C LEU A 402 -9.70 -5.93 -16.91
N ALA A 403 -8.48 -5.38 -16.93
CA ALA A 403 -8.10 -4.32 -17.87
C ALA A 403 -8.15 -4.83 -19.31
N ALA A 404 -7.60 -6.03 -19.57
CA ALA A 404 -7.65 -6.68 -20.86
C ALA A 404 -9.10 -6.94 -21.31
N ALA A 405 -9.96 -7.45 -20.42
CA ALA A 405 -11.38 -7.64 -20.72
C ALA A 405 -12.07 -6.32 -21.09
N ALA A 406 -11.72 -5.22 -20.43
CA ALA A 406 -12.29 -3.90 -20.71
C ALA A 406 -11.68 -3.20 -21.94
N GLY A 407 -10.58 -3.73 -22.51
CA GLY A 407 -9.85 -3.09 -23.60
C GLY A 407 -9.26 -1.74 -23.23
N ILE A 408 -8.76 -1.60 -21.99
CA ILE A 408 -8.15 -0.38 -21.46
C ILE A 408 -6.76 -0.66 -20.92
N ASN A 409 -5.94 0.40 -20.82
CA ASN A 409 -4.62 0.28 -20.22
C ASN A 409 -4.69 -0.20 -18.78
N VAL A 410 -3.88 -1.17 -18.41
CA VAL A 410 -3.87 -1.75 -17.07
C VAL A 410 -3.50 -0.73 -15.98
N LEU A 411 -2.75 0.33 -16.31
CA LEU A 411 -2.45 1.42 -15.38
C LEU A 411 -3.70 2.23 -15.00
N ALA A 412 -4.70 2.30 -15.90
CA ALA A 412 -5.98 2.93 -15.60
C ALA A 412 -6.80 2.16 -14.54
N VAL A 413 -6.48 0.90 -14.31
CA VAL A 413 -7.08 0.05 -13.26
C VAL A 413 -6.18 0.00 -12.02
N SER A 414 -4.90 -0.33 -12.21
CA SER A 414 -3.98 -0.65 -11.11
C SER A 414 -3.67 0.56 -10.21
N ILE A 415 -3.46 1.75 -10.78
CA ILE A 415 -3.12 2.94 -9.99
C ILE A 415 -4.30 3.41 -9.13
N PRO A 416 -5.53 3.57 -9.65
CA PRO A 416 -6.67 3.91 -8.80
C PRO A 416 -6.94 2.87 -7.70
N MET A 417 -6.84 1.59 -8.01
CA MET A 417 -7.04 0.54 -7.02
C MET A 417 -5.95 0.52 -5.95
N GLY A 418 -4.69 0.70 -6.34
CA GLY A 418 -3.56 0.75 -5.42
C GLY A 418 -3.66 1.89 -4.40
N LEU A 419 -4.13 3.04 -4.85
CA LEU A 419 -4.23 4.23 -4.01
C LEU A 419 -5.54 4.32 -3.20
N ALA A 420 -6.67 3.87 -3.75
CA ALA A 420 -7.99 4.03 -3.12
C ALA A 420 -8.07 3.38 -1.73
N GLY A 421 -7.54 2.17 -1.58
CA GLY A 421 -7.55 1.45 -0.31
C GLY A 421 -6.79 2.18 0.81
N ASN A 422 -5.65 2.75 0.48
CA ASN A 422 -4.83 3.50 1.42
C ASN A 422 -5.45 4.86 1.79
N LEU A 423 -6.02 5.58 0.83
CA LEU A 423 -6.73 6.84 1.05
C LEU A 423 -7.97 6.66 1.94
N LEU A 424 -8.80 5.68 1.62
CA LEU A 424 -10.08 5.46 2.30
C LEU A 424 -9.94 4.84 3.69
N ARG A 425 -8.78 4.28 4.04
CA ARG A 425 -8.50 3.79 5.38
C ARG A 425 -8.68 4.86 6.45
N ALA A 426 -8.28 6.10 6.18
CA ALA A 426 -8.45 7.21 7.12
C ALA A 426 -9.90 7.74 7.22
N VAL A 427 -10.82 7.25 6.37
CA VAL A 427 -12.26 7.57 6.40
C VAL A 427 -13.07 6.49 7.14
N SER A 428 -12.45 5.37 7.48
CA SER A 428 -13.12 4.29 8.21
C SER A 428 -12.99 4.46 9.72
N PRO A 429 -14.10 4.54 10.47
CA PRO A 429 -14.05 4.66 11.93
C PRO A 429 -13.53 3.40 12.64
N VAL A 430 -13.48 2.27 11.94
CA VAL A 430 -12.99 0.98 12.48
C VAL A 430 -11.57 0.66 12.02
N SER A 431 -10.91 1.55 11.28
CA SER A 431 -9.53 1.34 10.88
C SER A 431 -8.56 1.50 12.05
N ALA A 432 -7.49 0.71 12.05
CA ALA A 432 -6.52 0.70 13.14
C ALA A 432 -5.90 2.09 13.37
N VAL A 433 -5.55 2.83 12.32
CA VAL A 433 -4.95 4.17 12.45
C VAL A 433 -5.91 5.16 13.09
N VAL A 434 -7.19 5.16 12.68
CA VAL A 434 -8.20 6.06 13.27
C VAL A 434 -8.47 5.69 14.72
N MET A 435 -8.55 4.39 15.03
CA MET A 435 -8.77 3.91 16.40
C MET A 435 -7.61 4.26 17.35
N ILE A 436 -6.36 4.14 16.88
CA ILE A 436 -5.17 4.53 17.67
C ILE A 436 -5.19 6.03 17.94
N VAL A 437 -5.42 6.84 16.90
CA VAL A 437 -5.47 8.31 17.05
C VAL A 437 -6.63 8.71 17.97
N ALA A 438 -7.81 8.11 17.79
CA ALA A 438 -9.00 8.35 18.65
C ALA A 438 -8.72 8.02 20.12
N GLY A 439 -8.16 6.84 20.39
CA GLY A 439 -7.83 6.39 21.73
C GLY A 439 -6.82 7.31 22.42
N THR A 440 -5.73 7.67 21.71
CA THR A 440 -4.69 8.55 22.27
C THR A 440 -5.18 9.97 22.50
N THR A 441 -5.98 10.53 21.57
CA THR A 441 -6.49 11.90 21.68
C THR A 441 -7.79 12.01 22.48
N LYS A 442 -8.31 10.90 22.99
CA LYS A 442 -9.57 10.80 23.74
C LYS A 442 -10.76 11.43 22.98
N LYS A 443 -10.77 11.29 21.66
CA LYS A 443 -11.85 11.75 20.78
C LYS A 443 -12.56 10.55 20.14
N SER A 444 -13.80 10.76 19.72
CA SER A 444 -14.54 9.72 19.02
C SER A 444 -13.92 9.42 17.65
N PRO A 445 -13.81 8.15 17.22
CA PRO A 445 -13.41 7.80 15.86
C PRO A 445 -14.23 8.52 14.79
N LEU A 446 -15.52 8.73 15.00
CA LEU A 446 -16.40 9.44 14.06
C LEU A 446 -16.06 10.94 13.96
N GLU A 447 -15.64 11.58 15.06
CA GLU A 447 -15.18 12.98 15.02
C GLU A 447 -13.92 13.12 14.17
N ILE A 448 -12.98 12.18 14.28
CA ILE A 448 -11.77 12.13 13.46
C ILE A 448 -12.14 11.90 11.99
N VAL A 449 -12.98 10.90 11.71
CA VAL A 449 -13.43 10.58 10.34
C VAL A 449 -14.13 11.79 9.70
N ARG A 450 -14.92 12.54 10.44
CA ARG A 450 -15.54 13.78 9.93
C ARG A 450 -14.50 14.81 9.50
N ARG A 451 -13.33 14.84 10.13
CA ARG A 451 -12.21 15.73 9.77
C ARG A 451 -11.36 15.21 8.63
N THR A 452 -11.24 13.89 8.49
CA THR A 452 -10.43 13.26 7.44
C THR A 452 -11.20 13.02 6.15
N SER A 453 -12.54 12.92 6.19
CA SER A 453 -13.40 12.52 5.06
C SER A 453 -13.18 13.39 3.83
N VAL A 454 -13.29 14.71 3.95
CA VAL A 454 -13.21 15.60 2.79
C VAL A 454 -11.83 15.56 2.13
N PRO A 455 -10.71 15.72 2.85
CA PRO A 455 -9.39 15.60 2.23
C PRO A 455 -9.16 14.25 1.55
N MET A 456 -9.58 13.15 2.20
CA MET A 456 -9.32 11.80 1.67
C MET A 456 -10.23 11.46 0.48
N ILE A 457 -11.52 11.75 0.56
CA ILE A 457 -12.46 11.52 -0.55
C ILE A 457 -12.09 12.40 -1.74
N SER A 458 -11.73 13.66 -1.50
CA SER A 458 -11.21 14.52 -2.57
C SER A 458 -9.94 13.94 -3.19
N GLY A 459 -9.05 13.35 -2.38
CA GLY A 459 -7.87 12.66 -2.86
C GLY A 459 -8.23 11.48 -3.79
N VAL A 460 -9.22 10.67 -3.43
CA VAL A 460 -9.71 9.58 -4.30
C VAL A 460 -10.25 10.11 -5.62
N VAL A 461 -11.05 11.18 -5.58
CA VAL A 461 -11.62 11.79 -6.80
C VAL A 461 -10.52 12.37 -7.69
N ILE A 462 -9.59 13.13 -7.11
CA ILE A 462 -8.46 13.73 -7.86
C ILE A 462 -7.60 12.64 -8.49
N MET A 463 -7.20 11.65 -7.69
CA MET A 463 -6.40 10.52 -8.13
C MET A 463 -7.09 9.76 -9.26
N PHE A 464 -8.40 9.50 -9.15
CA PHE A 464 -9.18 8.84 -10.18
C PHE A 464 -9.21 9.64 -11.48
N ILE A 465 -9.53 10.93 -11.41
CA ILE A 465 -9.57 11.81 -12.57
C ILE A 465 -8.19 11.89 -13.25
N LEU A 466 -7.11 12.08 -12.49
CA LEU A 466 -5.76 12.12 -13.04
C LEU A 466 -5.38 10.78 -13.69
N SER A 467 -5.73 9.66 -13.07
CA SER A 467 -5.46 8.33 -13.66
C SER A 467 -6.21 8.14 -14.99
N MET A 468 -7.46 8.56 -15.06
CA MET A 468 -8.24 8.46 -16.31
C MET A 468 -7.68 9.38 -17.40
N ILE A 469 -7.30 10.61 -17.06
CA ILE A 469 -6.72 11.56 -18.03
C ILE A 469 -5.38 11.03 -18.58
N VAL A 470 -4.54 10.45 -17.72
CA VAL A 470 -3.18 10.04 -18.10
C VAL A 470 -3.19 8.67 -18.79
N PHE A 471 -3.90 7.68 -18.26
CA PHE A 471 -3.72 6.29 -18.67
C PHE A 471 -4.83 5.74 -19.57
N LEU A 472 -6.05 6.28 -19.51
CA LEU A 472 -7.12 5.80 -20.39
C LEU A 472 -6.83 6.04 -21.88
N PRO A 473 -6.24 7.18 -22.30
CA PRO A 473 -5.88 7.43 -23.70
C PRO A 473 -4.71 6.57 -24.22
N MET A 474 -3.95 5.91 -23.32
CA MET A 474 -2.82 5.06 -23.74
C MET A 474 -3.25 3.76 -24.43
N GLY A 475 -4.55 3.43 -24.38
CA GLY A 475 -5.10 2.20 -24.97
C GLY A 475 -4.73 0.93 -24.18
N ALA A 476 -5.17 -0.21 -24.68
CA ALA A 476 -4.88 -1.52 -24.11
C ALA A 476 -3.48 -1.99 -24.50
#